data_97854fec42ff8583922118ee41572f2f
#
_entry.id   97854fec42ff8583922118ee41572f2f
#
_cell.length_a   1.000
_cell.length_b   1.000
_cell.length_c   1.000
_cell.angle_alpha   90.00
_cell.angle_beta   90.00
_cell.angle_gamma   90.00
#
_symmetry.space_group_name_H-M   'P 1'
#
loop_
_entity.id
_entity.type
_entity.pdbx_description
1 polymer ?
#
loop_
_entity_poly.entity_id
_entity_poly.type
_entity_poly.pdbx_seq_one_letter_code
_entity_poly.pdbx_strand_id
1 'polypeptide(L)'
;MPNPSQPTISEGAIGAVVRRLQRALRRTPNLGIVVDGVFGPLTETAVTQFQEGSGLLADGVVGPATWKALPDGGPMPTLEEGSLGAVVRALQTVLTNGAPGAWGTAPKIIDGDFGPLTKASVEAFQTWAGVPVNGIVGDQTWSVSLHAASATLETKVGLNFVVG
;
A
#
# COMPACT_ATOMS: atom_id res chain seq x y z
N MET A 1 -10.64 -16.75 3.25
CA MET A 1 -10.62 -15.51 4.03
C MET A 1 -9.35 -14.72 3.75
N PRO A 2 -9.45 -13.43 3.45
CA PRO A 2 -8.26 -12.63 3.11
C PRO A 2 -7.25 -12.51 4.26
N ASN A 3 -7.71 -12.52 5.50
CA ASN A 3 -6.83 -12.38 6.65
C ASN A 3 -7.06 -13.53 7.63
N PRO A 4 -6.61 -14.74 7.28
CA PRO A 4 -6.89 -15.91 8.13
C PRO A 4 -6.08 -15.89 9.42
N SER A 5 -6.69 -16.37 10.49
CA SER A 5 -6.01 -16.66 11.76
C SER A 5 -5.29 -15.46 12.38
N GLN A 6 -5.82 -14.25 12.18
CA GLN A 6 -5.21 -13.07 12.78
C GLN A 6 -5.62 -12.91 14.24
N PRO A 7 -4.71 -12.44 15.12
CA PRO A 7 -5.05 -12.17 16.52
C PRO A 7 -5.91 -10.93 16.64
N THR A 8 -6.63 -10.82 17.77
CA THR A 8 -7.34 -9.59 18.11
C THR A 8 -6.33 -8.53 18.53
N ILE A 9 -6.40 -7.36 17.93
CA ILE A 9 -5.48 -6.24 18.24
C ILE A 9 -6.26 -4.95 18.47
N SER A 10 -5.62 -4.04 19.21
CA SER A 10 -6.20 -2.72 19.52
C SER A 10 -5.06 -1.74 19.72
N GLU A 11 -5.39 -0.49 20.08
CA GLU A 11 -4.40 0.54 20.32
C GLU A 11 -3.33 0.05 21.29
N GLY A 12 -2.06 0.27 20.94
CA GLY A 12 -0.91 -0.20 21.69
C GLY A 12 -0.23 -1.41 21.08
N ALA A 13 -0.90 -2.13 20.18
CA ALA A 13 -0.27 -3.25 19.48
C ALA A 13 0.82 -2.78 18.55
N ILE A 14 1.83 -3.61 18.34
CA ILE A 14 2.95 -3.32 17.43
C ILE A 14 3.32 -4.56 16.64
N GLY A 15 3.99 -4.36 15.50
CA GLY A 15 4.60 -5.43 14.74
C GLY A 15 3.91 -5.74 13.42
N ALA A 16 4.19 -6.95 12.90
CA ALA A 16 3.76 -7.36 11.56
C ALA A 16 2.25 -7.42 11.42
N VAL A 17 1.54 -7.85 12.47
CA VAL A 17 0.08 -7.92 12.42
C VAL A 17 -0.54 -6.51 12.29
N VAL A 18 0.07 -5.52 12.92
CA VAL A 18 -0.40 -4.13 12.77
C VAL A 18 -0.13 -3.63 11.35
N ARG A 19 1.01 -3.97 10.76
CA ARG A 19 1.29 -3.62 9.36
C ARG A 19 0.26 -4.24 8.43
N ARG A 20 -0.13 -5.49 8.68
CA ARG A 20 -1.18 -6.14 7.89
C ARG A 20 -2.49 -5.37 7.99
N LEU A 21 -2.87 -4.96 9.18
CA LEU A 21 -4.07 -4.15 9.40
C LEU A 21 -3.98 -2.83 8.63
N GLN A 22 -2.86 -2.15 8.76
CA GLN A 22 -2.68 -0.84 8.13
C GLN A 22 -2.71 -0.95 6.60
N ARG A 23 -2.13 -2.00 6.02
CA ARG A 23 -2.24 -2.24 4.57
C ARG A 23 -3.69 -2.50 4.17
N ALA A 24 -4.40 -3.31 4.94
CA ALA A 24 -5.81 -3.58 4.67
C ALA A 24 -6.65 -2.30 4.71
N LEU A 25 -6.43 -1.46 5.71
CA LEU A 25 -7.14 -0.17 5.83
C LEU A 25 -6.83 0.75 4.64
N ARG A 26 -5.59 0.78 4.17
CA ARG A 26 -5.24 1.58 3.00
C ARG A 26 -5.92 1.09 1.73
N ARG A 27 -6.29 -0.16 1.67
CA ARG A 27 -7.01 -0.75 0.53
C ARG A 27 -8.52 -0.54 0.62
N THR A 28 -8.97 0.09 1.69
CA THR A 28 -10.31 0.66 1.81
C THR A 28 -10.23 2.14 1.41
N PRO A 29 -11.34 2.91 1.45
CA PRO A 29 -11.27 4.33 1.13
C PRO A 29 -10.43 5.19 2.08
N ASN A 30 -9.82 4.62 3.10
CA ASN A 30 -9.04 5.38 4.08
C ASN A 30 -7.56 5.43 3.69
N LEU A 31 -7.19 6.40 2.87
CA LEU A 31 -5.83 6.53 2.33
C LEU A 31 -4.86 7.25 3.25
N GLY A 32 -5.31 7.76 4.39
CA GLY A 32 -4.47 8.54 5.29
C GLY A 32 -3.57 7.73 6.23
N ILE A 33 -3.68 6.41 6.20
CA ILE A 33 -2.96 5.54 7.13
C ILE A 33 -1.51 5.33 6.68
N VAL A 34 -0.59 5.44 7.63
CA VAL A 34 0.82 5.09 7.41
C VAL A 34 1.04 3.65 7.87
N VAL A 35 1.76 2.87 7.08
CA VAL A 35 2.11 1.48 7.42
C VAL A 35 3.41 1.50 8.20
N ASP A 36 3.32 1.67 9.53
CA ASP A 36 4.48 1.80 10.40
C ASP A 36 4.57 0.70 11.48
N GLY A 37 3.57 -0.17 11.55
CA GLY A 37 3.55 -1.24 12.53
C GLY A 37 3.18 -0.81 13.95
N VAL A 38 2.67 0.40 14.11
CA VAL A 38 2.26 0.93 15.42
C VAL A 38 0.76 1.23 15.41
N PHE A 39 0.00 0.56 16.26
CA PHE A 39 -1.43 0.81 16.39
C PHE A 39 -1.62 2.00 17.33
N GLY A 40 -1.57 3.19 16.75
CA GLY A 40 -1.74 4.43 17.49
C GLY A 40 -3.12 5.05 17.26
N PRO A 41 -3.32 6.30 17.71
CA PRO A 41 -4.64 6.97 17.61
C PRO A 41 -5.16 7.09 16.18
N LEU A 42 -4.29 7.33 15.21
CA LEU A 42 -4.71 7.45 13.81
C LEU A 42 -5.19 6.10 13.27
N THR A 43 -4.53 5.02 13.62
CA THR A 43 -4.95 3.67 13.24
C THR A 43 -6.29 3.34 13.92
N GLU A 44 -6.44 3.68 15.19
CA GLU A 44 -7.71 3.45 15.89
C GLU A 44 -8.85 4.21 15.23
N THR A 45 -8.64 5.46 14.88
CA THR A 45 -9.65 6.25 14.19
C THR A 45 -10.05 5.61 12.86
N ALA A 46 -9.07 5.14 12.10
CA ALA A 46 -9.33 4.47 10.82
C ALA A 46 -10.12 3.17 11.04
N VAL A 47 -9.79 2.41 12.08
CA VAL A 47 -10.52 1.19 12.42
C VAL A 47 -11.98 1.49 12.76
N THR A 48 -12.24 2.48 13.61
CA THR A 48 -13.61 2.83 13.98
C THR A 48 -14.41 3.31 12.77
N GLN A 49 -13.80 4.11 11.89
CA GLN A 49 -14.46 4.55 10.67
C GLN A 49 -14.80 3.37 9.76
N PHE A 50 -13.88 2.44 9.61
CA PHE A 50 -14.12 1.24 8.81
C PHE A 50 -15.25 0.40 9.42
N GLN A 51 -15.23 0.22 10.73
CA GLN A 51 -16.26 -0.55 11.43
C GLN A 51 -17.64 0.08 11.26
N GLU A 52 -17.75 1.39 11.40
CA GLU A 52 -19.01 2.10 11.18
C GLU A 52 -19.50 1.92 9.74
N GLY A 53 -18.63 2.10 8.77
CA GLY A 53 -18.98 1.95 7.36
C GLY A 53 -19.34 0.54 6.96
N SER A 54 -18.92 -0.45 7.73
CA SER A 54 -19.18 -1.87 7.46
C SER A 54 -20.31 -2.45 8.32
N GLY A 55 -20.96 -1.62 9.13
CA GLY A 55 -22.05 -2.07 9.99
C GLY A 55 -21.58 -2.90 11.18
N LEU A 56 -20.33 -2.74 11.58
CA LEU A 56 -19.78 -3.45 12.74
C LEU A 56 -19.79 -2.54 13.97
N LEU A 57 -19.60 -3.15 15.15
CA LEU A 57 -19.43 -2.38 16.37
C LEU A 57 -18.15 -1.57 16.27
N ALA A 58 -18.26 -0.25 16.36
CA ALA A 58 -17.13 0.66 16.21
C ALA A 58 -16.42 0.85 17.55
N ASP A 59 -15.75 -0.20 18.02
CA ASP A 59 -15.06 -0.21 19.31
C ASP A 59 -13.55 -0.01 19.21
N GLY A 60 -13.01 0.11 17.99
CA GLY A 60 -11.58 0.27 17.78
C GLY A 60 -10.78 -1.00 17.97
N VAL A 61 -11.44 -2.13 18.23
CA VAL A 61 -10.79 -3.42 18.43
C VAL A 61 -10.95 -4.27 17.18
N VAL A 62 -9.83 -4.74 16.65
CA VAL A 62 -9.83 -5.57 15.44
C VAL A 62 -9.90 -7.03 15.84
N GLY A 63 -11.10 -7.53 15.95
CA GLY A 63 -11.37 -8.93 16.27
C GLY A 63 -11.77 -9.70 15.01
N PRO A 64 -12.28 -10.95 15.20
CA PRO A 64 -12.60 -11.80 14.04
C PRO A 64 -13.56 -11.18 13.04
N ALA A 65 -14.60 -10.48 13.52
CA ALA A 65 -15.57 -9.87 12.62
C ALA A 65 -14.94 -8.76 11.78
N THR A 66 -14.08 -7.94 12.37
CA THR A 66 -13.39 -6.87 11.67
C THR A 66 -12.39 -7.43 10.66
N TRP A 67 -11.58 -8.42 11.07
CA TRP A 67 -10.65 -9.07 10.14
C TRP A 67 -11.37 -9.69 8.95
N LYS A 68 -12.54 -10.29 9.20
CA LYS A 68 -13.33 -10.92 8.13
C LYS A 68 -13.81 -9.89 7.11
N ALA A 69 -14.19 -8.71 7.58
CA ALA A 69 -14.70 -7.64 6.70
C ALA A 69 -13.60 -6.91 5.95
N LEU A 70 -12.38 -6.88 6.49
CA LEU A 70 -11.27 -6.18 5.85
C LEU A 70 -10.78 -6.89 4.58
N PRO A 71 -10.29 -6.13 3.59
CA PRO A 71 -9.60 -6.74 2.46
C PRO A 71 -8.28 -7.35 2.91
N ASP A 72 -7.66 -8.14 2.03
CA ASP A 72 -6.38 -8.77 2.32
C ASP A 72 -5.33 -7.71 2.66
N GLY A 73 -4.71 -7.83 3.82
CA GLY A 73 -3.63 -6.96 4.27
C GLY A 73 -2.24 -7.51 4.01
N GLY A 74 -2.13 -8.52 3.16
CA GLY A 74 -0.84 -9.13 2.83
C GLY A 74 0.13 -8.14 2.18
N PRO A 75 1.45 -8.37 2.35
CA PRO A 75 2.44 -7.45 1.82
C PRO A 75 2.51 -7.51 0.30
N MET A 76 2.81 -6.34 -0.30
CA MET A 76 3.22 -6.27 -1.68
C MET A 76 4.65 -6.76 -1.82
N PRO A 77 5.02 -7.30 -2.99
CA PRO A 77 6.42 -7.65 -3.20
C PRO A 77 7.30 -6.40 -3.10
N THR A 78 8.47 -6.54 -2.48
CA THR A 78 9.46 -5.47 -2.49
C THR A 78 10.16 -5.51 -3.84
N LEU A 79 10.17 -4.38 -4.54
CA LEU A 79 10.84 -4.28 -5.84
C LEU A 79 12.06 -3.36 -5.73
N GLU A 80 13.15 -3.79 -6.30
CA GLU A 80 14.40 -3.04 -6.31
C GLU A 80 15.21 -3.41 -7.54
N GLU A 81 16.33 -2.76 -7.74
CA GLU A 81 17.21 -3.07 -8.87
C GLU A 81 17.57 -4.55 -8.86
N GLY A 82 17.34 -5.22 -9.99
CA GLY A 82 17.50 -6.68 -10.12
C GLY A 82 16.18 -7.45 -10.09
N SER A 83 15.08 -6.84 -9.65
CA SER A 83 13.77 -7.50 -9.67
C SER A 83 13.30 -7.71 -11.11
N LEU A 84 12.60 -8.81 -11.35
CA LEU A 84 12.11 -9.19 -12.67
C LEU A 84 10.64 -9.59 -12.61
N GLY A 85 9.94 -9.46 -13.72
CA GLY A 85 8.64 -10.07 -13.91
C GLY A 85 7.50 -9.10 -14.20
N ALA A 86 6.26 -9.63 -14.11
CA ALA A 86 5.06 -8.91 -14.49
C ALA A 86 4.76 -7.72 -13.58
N VAL A 87 5.07 -7.83 -12.29
CA VAL A 87 4.84 -6.73 -11.35
C VAL A 87 5.76 -5.55 -11.67
N VAL A 88 7.02 -5.85 -12.03
CA VAL A 88 7.97 -4.81 -12.45
C VAL A 88 7.45 -4.12 -13.72
N ARG A 89 6.97 -4.90 -14.69
CA ARG A 89 6.40 -4.34 -15.92
C ARG A 89 5.22 -3.43 -15.63
N ALA A 90 4.32 -3.85 -14.75
CA ALA A 90 3.17 -3.03 -14.37
C ALA A 90 3.61 -1.74 -13.68
N LEU A 91 4.60 -1.81 -12.80
CA LEU A 91 5.17 -0.64 -12.17
C LEU A 91 5.76 0.33 -13.21
N GLN A 92 6.53 -0.19 -14.15
CA GLN A 92 7.14 0.62 -15.21
C GLN A 92 6.05 1.33 -16.04
N THR A 93 4.94 0.66 -16.30
CA THR A 93 3.81 1.24 -17.03
C THR A 93 3.23 2.43 -16.26
N VAL A 94 2.97 2.26 -14.97
CA VAL A 94 2.42 3.34 -14.15
C VAL A 94 3.40 4.51 -14.05
N LEU A 95 4.69 4.21 -13.84
CA LEU A 95 5.71 5.26 -13.76
C LEU A 95 5.83 6.04 -15.07
N THR A 96 5.71 5.36 -16.20
CA THR A 96 5.75 6.00 -17.52
C THR A 96 4.55 6.91 -17.72
N ASN A 97 3.35 6.42 -17.42
CA ASN A 97 2.12 7.16 -17.66
C ASN A 97 1.98 8.38 -16.76
N GLY A 98 2.51 8.33 -15.54
CA GLY A 98 2.39 9.42 -14.59
C GLY A 98 3.55 10.42 -14.61
N ALA A 99 4.66 10.09 -15.27
CA ALA A 99 5.83 10.95 -15.23
C ALA A 99 5.59 12.37 -15.77
N PRO A 100 4.91 12.56 -16.91
CA PRO A 100 4.64 13.91 -17.39
C PRO A 100 3.74 14.67 -16.41
N GLY A 101 4.21 15.81 -15.93
CA GLY A 101 3.43 16.64 -15.02
C GLY A 101 3.47 16.23 -13.56
N ALA A 102 4.11 15.14 -13.22
CA ALA A 102 4.24 14.68 -11.85
C ALA A 102 5.72 14.50 -11.50
N TRP A 103 6.22 13.26 -11.47
CA TRP A 103 7.62 13.05 -11.05
C TRP A 103 8.66 13.29 -12.15
N GLY A 104 8.25 13.40 -13.38
CA GLY A 104 9.10 13.89 -14.47
C GLY A 104 10.08 12.90 -15.07
N THR A 105 10.41 11.82 -14.40
CA THR A 105 11.37 10.82 -14.86
C THR A 105 10.69 9.49 -15.07
N ALA A 106 10.72 8.99 -16.31
CA ALA A 106 10.14 7.70 -16.66
C ALA A 106 11.23 6.64 -16.79
N PRO A 107 10.90 5.35 -16.67
CA PRO A 107 11.90 4.28 -16.84
C PRO A 107 12.35 4.10 -18.29
N LYS A 108 11.66 4.68 -19.25
CA LYS A 108 11.95 4.68 -20.69
C LYS A 108 11.73 3.34 -21.39
N ILE A 109 11.80 2.23 -20.69
CA ILE A 109 11.58 0.89 -21.24
C ILE A 109 10.62 0.15 -20.31
N ILE A 110 9.62 -0.53 -20.87
CA ILE A 110 8.69 -1.35 -20.13
C ILE A 110 8.99 -2.80 -20.53
N ASP A 111 9.93 -3.42 -19.81
CA ASP A 111 10.45 -4.74 -20.15
C ASP A 111 10.37 -5.76 -19.01
N GLY A 112 9.91 -5.34 -17.82
CA GLY A 112 9.84 -6.23 -16.67
C GLY A 112 11.19 -6.42 -15.97
N ASP A 113 12.20 -5.63 -16.32
CA ASP A 113 13.52 -5.69 -15.71
C ASP A 113 13.78 -4.38 -14.95
N PHE A 114 13.90 -4.47 -13.65
CA PHE A 114 14.13 -3.31 -12.79
C PHE A 114 15.63 -2.98 -12.85
N GLY A 115 15.99 -2.17 -13.82
CA GLY A 115 17.36 -1.73 -14.00
C GLY A 115 17.58 -0.29 -13.51
N PRO A 116 18.72 0.31 -13.87
CA PRO A 116 19.08 1.66 -13.41
C PRO A 116 18.06 2.72 -13.81
N LEU A 117 17.47 2.62 -15.00
CA LEU A 117 16.46 3.59 -15.46
C LEU A 117 15.18 3.51 -14.63
N THR A 118 14.75 2.30 -14.30
CA THR A 118 13.59 2.10 -13.43
C THR A 118 13.89 2.62 -12.03
N LYS A 119 15.08 2.36 -11.52
CA LYS A 119 15.50 2.88 -10.22
C LYS A 119 15.44 4.39 -10.17
N ALA A 120 15.98 5.07 -11.19
CA ALA A 120 15.94 6.53 -11.27
C ALA A 120 14.51 7.06 -11.28
N SER A 121 13.61 6.39 -12.00
CA SER A 121 12.20 6.76 -12.04
C SER A 121 11.53 6.57 -10.68
N VAL A 122 11.84 5.47 -9.99
CA VAL A 122 11.31 5.22 -8.63
C VAL A 122 11.78 6.31 -7.68
N GLU A 123 13.06 6.68 -7.74
CA GLU A 123 13.59 7.74 -6.88
C GLU A 123 12.90 9.08 -7.14
N ALA A 124 12.66 9.41 -8.41
CA ALA A 124 11.93 10.62 -8.76
C ALA A 124 10.49 10.57 -8.24
N PHE A 125 9.83 9.43 -8.35
CA PHE A 125 8.50 9.22 -7.83
C PHE A 125 8.47 9.38 -6.31
N GLN A 126 9.43 8.79 -5.61
CA GLN A 126 9.54 8.91 -4.15
C GLN A 126 9.76 10.35 -3.71
N THR A 127 10.58 11.10 -4.43
CA THR A 127 10.82 12.52 -4.17
C THR A 127 9.53 13.31 -4.35
N TRP A 128 8.83 13.09 -5.46
CA TRP A 128 7.54 13.75 -5.72
C TRP A 128 6.52 13.46 -4.63
N ALA A 129 6.50 12.22 -4.15
CA ALA A 129 5.51 11.77 -3.17
C ALA A 129 5.87 12.12 -1.72
N GLY A 130 7.10 12.55 -1.46
CA GLY A 130 7.53 12.88 -0.09
C GLY A 130 7.79 11.67 0.80
N VAL A 131 8.07 10.50 0.21
CA VAL A 131 8.44 9.29 0.95
C VAL A 131 9.95 9.07 0.88
N PRO A 132 10.52 8.17 1.72
CA PRO A 132 11.96 7.94 1.68
C PRO A 132 12.46 7.58 0.28
N VAL A 133 13.52 8.26 -0.16
CA VAL A 133 14.08 8.11 -1.52
C VAL A 133 15.23 7.11 -1.44
N ASN A 134 14.95 5.85 -1.76
CA ASN A 134 15.95 4.78 -1.69
C ASN A 134 15.96 3.88 -2.92
N GLY A 135 15.10 4.15 -3.90
CA GLY A 135 15.00 3.32 -5.10
C GLY A 135 14.37 1.95 -4.88
N ILE A 136 13.81 1.72 -3.70
CA ILE A 136 13.17 0.46 -3.33
C ILE A 136 11.67 0.70 -3.16
N VAL A 137 10.85 -0.13 -3.83
CA VAL A 137 9.40 -0.02 -3.74
C VAL A 137 8.94 -0.94 -2.61
N GLY A 138 8.80 -0.37 -1.42
CA GLY A 138 8.29 -1.05 -0.24
C GLY A 138 6.93 -0.52 0.16
N ASP A 139 6.47 -0.85 1.38
CA ASP A 139 5.13 -0.51 1.85
C ASP A 139 4.79 0.98 1.68
N GLN A 140 5.71 1.87 2.02
CA GLN A 140 5.44 3.30 1.94
C GLN A 140 5.30 3.79 0.51
N THR A 141 6.10 3.27 -0.40
CA THR A 141 6.02 3.62 -1.82
C THR A 141 4.73 3.07 -2.44
N TRP A 142 4.39 1.82 -2.15
CA TRP A 142 3.15 1.22 -2.66
C TRP A 142 1.91 1.99 -2.22
N SER A 143 1.95 2.59 -1.05
CA SER A 143 0.81 3.28 -0.44
C SER A 143 0.64 4.72 -0.91
N VAL A 144 1.50 5.24 -1.77
CA VAL A 144 1.42 6.62 -2.25
C VAL A 144 0.14 6.83 -3.04
N SER A 145 -0.60 7.90 -2.69
CA SER A 145 -1.81 8.29 -3.41
C SER A 145 -1.43 8.97 -4.72
N LEU A 146 -2.10 8.59 -5.80
CA LEU A 146 -1.83 9.13 -7.14
C LEU A 146 -2.83 10.23 -7.54
N HIS A 147 -3.55 10.79 -6.58
CA HIS A 147 -4.51 11.89 -6.79
C HIS A 147 -5.65 11.56 -7.76
N ALA A 148 -5.84 10.29 -8.09
CA ALA A 148 -6.85 9.87 -9.05
C ALA A 148 -7.82 8.92 -8.37
N ALA A 149 -9.01 9.38 -8.06
CA ALA A 149 -10.12 8.55 -7.59
C ALA A 149 -9.74 7.57 -6.46
N SER A 150 -8.99 8.05 -5.47
CA SER A 150 -8.57 7.24 -4.32
C SER A 150 -7.61 6.09 -4.66
N ALA A 151 -6.94 6.15 -5.80
CA ALA A 151 -5.99 5.13 -6.20
C ALA A 151 -4.63 5.34 -5.53
N THR A 152 -4.03 4.25 -5.06
CA THR A 152 -2.63 4.22 -4.63
C THR A 152 -1.79 3.56 -5.72
N LEU A 153 -0.47 3.62 -5.56
CA LEU A 153 0.43 2.97 -6.51
C LEU A 153 0.11 1.47 -6.61
N GLU A 154 -0.11 0.79 -5.48
CA GLU A 154 -0.41 -0.64 -5.49
C GLU A 154 -1.69 -0.96 -6.27
N THR A 155 -2.71 -0.10 -6.16
CA THR A 155 -3.96 -0.27 -6.87
C THR A 155 -3.77 -0.08 -8.38
N LYS A 156 -3.02 0.95 -8.75
CA LYS A 156 -2.75 1.25 -10.17
C LYS A 156 -1.92 0.18 -10.85
N VAL A 157 -1.02 -0.44 -10.14
CA VAL A 157 -0.24 -1.56 -10.67
C VAL A 157 -1.13 -2.78 -10.95
N GLY A 158 -2.33 -2.80 -10.36
CA GLY A 158 -3.29 -3.85 -10.63
C GLY A 158 -3.14 -5.07 -9.73
N LEU A 159 -2.35 -4.96 -8.67
CA LEU A 159 -2.28 -6.01 -7.67
C LEU A 159 -3.54 -5.93 -6.84
N ASN A 160 -4.42 -6.88 -7.03
CA ASN A 160 -5.76 -6.85 -6.46
C ASN A 160 -5.82 -7.64 -5.15
N PHE A 161 -5.82 -6.90 -4.06
CA PHE A 161 -5.87 -7.50 -2.72
C PHE A 161 -7.27 -7.74 -2.23
N VAL A 162 -8.24 -7.31 -2.98
CA VAL A 162 -9.64 -7.57 -2.65
C VAL A 162 -9.96 -9.02 -2.90
N VAL A 163 -9.21 -9.66 -3.74
CA VAL A 163 -9.39 -11.06 -4.05
C VAL A 163 -8.75 -11.87 -2.94
N GLY A 164 -9.57 -12.34 -2.05
CA GLY A 164 -9.13 -13.19 -0.97
C GLY A 164 -8.87 -14.62 -1.40
#